data_f07f57a4b23414062bc0fe7383fff445
#
_entry.id   f07f57a4b23414062bc0fe7383fff445
#
_cell.length_a   1.000
_cell.length_b   1.000
_cell.length_c   1.000
_cell.angle_alpha   90.00
_cell.angle_beta   90.00
_cell.angle_gamma   90.00
#
_symmetry.space_group_name_H-M   'P 1'
#
loop_
_entity.id
_entity.type
_entity.pdbx_description
1 polymer ?
#
loop_
_entity_poly.entity_id
_entity_poly.type
_entity_poly.pdbx_seq_one_letter_code
_entity_poly.pdbx_strand_id
1 'polypeptide(L)'
;MRRGQKTSAEQVVLKLRQIEVQTAQCKSLALACKEAEISEQSYYRWRKEYGGLQVDQARKMKELERENARLRRLVADLSLEKQVLADVASGNGIAPERRRQAVAGIREKYGLSERHACRIVGQHRGTQRYVPRLPADEDGLTRAIVALASEYGRYGYRRVTALLQAAGWQVGKDRVQRIWRREGLKVPQKHRPRSRLWLNDGSCVRLRPLHRNHVWSFDFVQAQTHDGRTLRILTLIDEHSRACLALKVARRINSVGVIEALADAMCLHGIPEHIRCDNGPEMISRALRKWVAKTGSQIQYIAPDSPWENGYCESFNGKLRDECLRQEIFYSLKEAQAMIALWQNTYNRVRPHSSLGYRPPAPVSFPDLAFRLPMAAAVQ
;
A
#
# COMPACT_ATOMS: atom_id res chain seq x y z
N MET A 1 17.90 -17.97 72.39
CA MET A 1 17.78 -17.34 71.06
C MET A 1 16.71 -18.00 70.23
N ARG A 2 15.79 -17.23 69.67
CA ARG A 2 14.76 -17.76 68.75
C ARG A 2 15.45 -18.31 67.49
N ARG A 3 15.22 -19.56 67.16
CA ARG A 3 15.74 -20.22 65.96
C ARG A 3 15.29 -19.41 64.71
N GLY A 4 16.25 -18.75 64.01
CA GLY A 4 15.98 -18.10 62.73
C GLY A 4 16.47 -16.66 62.53
N GLN A 5 16.96 -15.97 63.52
CA GLN A 5 17.47 -14.59 63.40
C GLN A 5 18.94 -14.60 62.93
N LYS A 6 19.18 -14.23 61.68
CA LYS A 6 20.58 -14.08 61.14
C LYS A 6 21.24 -12.87 61.81
N THR A 7 22.33 -13.11 62.50
CA THR A 7 23.15 -12.06 63.13
C THR A 7 23.62 -11.07 62.07
N SER A 8 23.50 -9.75 62.32
CA SER A 8 23.97 -8.73 61.35
C SER A 8 25.52 -8.69 61.31
N ALA A 9 26.11 -8.22 60.18
CA ALA A 9 27.56 -8.09 60.07
C ALA A 9 28.16 -7.20 61.18
N GLU A 10 27.45 -6.17 61.60
CA GLU A 10 27.82 -5.30 62.72
C GLU A 10 27.88 -6.05 64.03
N GLN A 11 26.84 -6.85 64.31
CA GLN A 11 26.78 -7.70 65.51
C GLN A 11 27.88 -8.76 65.54
N VAL A 12 28.25 -9.29 64.37
CA VAL A 12 29.33 -10.27 64.21
C VAL A 12 30.66 -9.62 64.58
N VAL A 13 30.98 -8.43 64.05
CA VAL A 13 32.21 -7.71 64.36
C VAL A 13 32.29 -7.30 65.83
N LEU A 14 31.18 -6.85 66.43
CA LEU A 14 31.13 -6.52 67.85
C LEU A 14 31.38 -7.76 68.72
N LYS A 15 30.77 -8.90 68.39
CA LYS A 15 30.99 -10.17 69.12
C LYS A 15 32.43 -10.67 68.96
N LEU A 16 33.01 -10.56 67.77
CA LEU A 16 34.44 -10.92 67.56
C LEU A 16 35.35 -10.07 68.40
N ARG A 17 35.15 -8.73 68.43
CA ARG A 17 35.97 -7.82 69.30
C ARG A 17 35.80 -8.12 70.80
N GLN A 18 34.55 -8.42 71.22
CA GLN A 18 34.32 -8.80 72.63
C GLN A 18 35.10 -10.07 72.98
N ILE A 19 35.13 -11.06 72.14
CA ILE A 19 35.87 -12.31 72.34
C ILE A 19 37.40 -12.04 72.32
N GLU A 20 37.90 -11.20 71.39
CA GLU A 20 39.31 -10.81 71.31
C GLU A 20 39.79 -10.07 72.57
N VAL A 21 38.99 -9.16 73.06
CA VAL A 21 39.28 -8.47 74.32
C VAL A 21 39.30 -9.42 75.51
N GLN A 22 38.32 -10.35 75.59
CA GLN A 22 38.26 -11.32 76.69
C GLN A 22 39.38 -12.36 76.61
N THR A 23 39.81 -12.73 75.43
CA THR A 23 40.97 -13.62 75.26
C THR A 23 42.28 -12.93 75.58
N ALA A 24 42.43 -11.63 75.31
CA ALA A 24 43.54 -10.80 75.70
C ALA A 24 43.64 -10.64 77.26
N GLN A 25 42.50 -10.78 77.94
CA GLN A 25 42.39 -10.80 79.42
C GLN A 25 42.62 -12.19 80.04
N CYS A 26 43.28 -13.11 79.32
CA CYS A 26 43.60 -14.45 79.77
C CYS A 26 42.41 -15.40 79.99
N LYS A 27 41.18 -15.10 79.45
CA LYS A 27 40.07 -16.03 79.43
C LYS A 27 40.29 -17.08 78.35
N SER A 28 39.87 -18.29 78.58
CA SER A 28 39.90 -19.33 77.52
C SER A 28 38.90 -19.02 76.41
N LEU A 29 39.28 -19.31 75.15
CA LEU A 29 38.43 -19.04 73.96
C LEU A 29 37.05 -19.68 74.08
N ALA A 30 36.99 -20.90 74.65
CA ALA A 30 35.72 -21.60 74.87
C ALA A 30 34.75 -20.86 75.73
N LEU A 31 35.30 -20.22 76.85
CA LEU A 31 34.52 -19.46 77.81
C LEU A 31 34.06 -18.14 77.23
N ALA A 32 34.91 -17.44 76.46
CA ALA A 32 34.60 -16.18 75.79
C ALA A 32 33.53 -16.38 74.66
N CYS A 33 33.61 -17.45 73.92
CA CYS A 33 32.56 -17.78 72.91
C CYS A 33 31.20 -18.08 73.57
N LYS A 34 31.21 -18.79 74.74
CA LYS A 34 29.98 -19.07 75.48
C LYS A 34 29.33 -17.83 76.03
N GLU A 35 30.11 -16.85 76.57
CA GLU A 35 29.61 -15.56 77.01
C GLU A 35 29.09 -14.70 75.86
N ALA A 36 29.68 -14.78 74.69
CA ALA A 36 29.19 -14.11 73.46
C ALA A 36 28.03 -14.83 72.80
N GLU A 37 27.55 -15.96 73.38
CA GLU A 37 26.46 -16.81 72.85
C GLU A 37 26.69 -17.29 71.39
N ILE A 38 27.93 -17.73 71.10
CA ILE A 38 28.27 -18.31 69.79
C ILE A 38 29.06 -19.59 69.98
N SER A 39 29.05 -20.45 68.94
CA SER A 39 29.90 -21.65 68.92
C SER A 39 31.30 -21.29 68.45
N GLU A 40 32.32 -22.08 68.92
CA GLU A 40 33.71 -21.90 68.45
C GLU A 40 33.84 -22.04 66.93
N GLN A 41 33.05 -22.91 66.31
CA GLN A 41 32.99 -23.02 64.84
C GLN A 41 32.51 -21.73 64.17
N SER A 42 31.52 -21.07 64.79
CA SER A 42 31.03 -19.79 64.28
C SER A 42 32.05 -18.68 64.47
N TYR A 43 32.80 -18.70 65.59
CA TYR A 43 33.90 -17.76 65.82
C TYR A 43 35.00 -17.88 64.76
N TYR A 44 35.53 -19.08 64.46
CA TYR A 44 36.57 -19.28 63.45
C TYR A 44 36.07 -18.90 62.04
N ARG A 45 34.83 -19.21 61.69
CA ARG A 45 34.24 -18.80 60.43
C ARG A 45 34.11 -17.29 60.32
N TRP A 46 33.59 -16.64 61.37
CA TRP A 46 33.42 -15.19 61.37
C TRP A 46 34.77 -14.46 61.44
N ARG A 47 35.77 -14.97 62.17
CA ARG A 47 37.13 -14.44 62.21
C ARG A 47 37.80 -14.51 60.84
N LYS A 48 37.55 -15.51 60.04
CA LYS A 48 38.01 -15.63 58.64
C LYS A 48 37.34 -14.62 57.73
N GLU A 49 36.03 -14.36 57.92
CA GLU A 49 35.22 -13.50 57.05
C GLU A 49 35.31 -12.00 57.48
N TYR A 50 35.37 -11.71 58.77
CA TYR A 50 35.30 -10.34 59.31
C TYR A 50 36.47 -9.95 60.24
N GLY A 51 37.49 -10.78 60.41
CA GLY A 51 38.64 -10.50 61.29
C GLY A 51 39.40 -9.26 60.85
N GLY A 52 39.62 -8.35 61.77
CA GLY A 52 40.30 -7.10 61.49
C GLY A 52 39.46 -5.95 60.93
N LEU A 53 38.19 -6.17 60.63
CA LEU A 53 37.29 -5.17 60.12
C LEU A 53 36.69 -4.30 61.24
N GLN A 54 36.54 -3.00 60.94
CA GLN A 54 35.73 -2.11 61.78
C GLN A 54 34.24 -2.32 61.48
N VAL A 55 33.36 -1.97 62.44
CA VAL A 55 31.91 -2.15 62.28
C VAL A 55 31.40 -1.45 61.01
N ASP A 56 31.87 -0.22 60.78
CA ASP A 56 31.49 0.57 59.62
C ASP A 56 31.97 -0.06 58.29
N GLN A 57 33.17 -0.68 58.31
CA GLN A 57 33.70 -1.37 57.16
C GLN A 57 32.91 -2.66 56.82
N ALA A 58 32.47 -3.43 57.83
CA ALA A 58 31.63 -4.59 57.67
C ALA A 58 30.24 -4.23 57.10
N ARG A 59 29.69 -3.10 57.56
CA ARG A 59 28.44 -2.55 57.00
C ARG A 59 28.58 -2.20 55.53
N LYS A 60 29.61 -1.41 55.21
CA LYS A 60 29.90 -0.99 53.83
C LYS A 60 30.17 -2.17 52.88
N MET A 61 30.87 -3.18 53.36
CA MET A 61 31.09 -4.41 52.60
C MET A 61 29.76 -5.10 52.21
N LYS A 62 28.83 -5.23 53.16
CA LYS A 62 27.50 -5.83 52.89
C LYS A 62 26.64 -4.97 51.94
N GLU A 63 26.74 -3.66 52.03
CA GLU A 63 26.08 -2.74 51.13
C GLU A 63 26.62 -2.91 49.70
N LEU A 64 27.95 -2.94 49.54
CA LEU A 64 28.59 -3.16 48.24
C LEU A 64 28.30 -4.52 47.64
N GLU A 65 28.24 -5.58 48.46
CA GLU A 65 27.83 -6.91 47.97
C GLU A 65 26.39 -6.92 47.44
N ARG A 66 25.48 -6.25 48.14
CA ARG A 66 24.08 -6.09 47.70
C ARG A 66 23.98 -5.28 46.42
N GLU A 67 24.73 -4.18 46.35
CA GLU A 67 24.76 -3.35 45.14
C GLU A 67 25.39 -4.11 43.97
N ASN A 68 26.48 -4.84 44.17
CA ASN A 68 27.12 -5.65 43.15
C ASN A 68 26.18 -6.74 42.63
N ALA A 69 25.45 -7.42 43.51
CA ALA A 69 24.45 -8.40 43.12
C ALA A 69 23.30 -7.76 42.31
N ARG A 70 22.89 -6.55 42.68
CA ARG A 70 21.87 -5.76 41.92
C ARG A 70 22.40 -5.36 40.54
N LEU A 71 23.63 -4.81 40.50
CA LEU A 71 24.26 -4.40 39.25
C LEU A 71 24.47 -5.58 38.27
N ARG A 72 24.94 -6.73 38.79
CA ARG A 72 25.08 -7.94 37.96
C ARG A 72 23.77 -8.39 37.36
N ARG A 73 22.64 -8.34 38.07
CA ARG A 73 21.32 -8.64 37.52
C ARG A 73 20.92 -7.65 36.44
N LEU A 74 21.14 -6.36 36.71
CA LEU A 74 20.79 -5.29 35.76
C LEU A 74 21.61 -5.38 34.46
N VAL A 75 22.90 -5.70 34.57
CA VAL A 75 23.77 -5.92 33.40
C VAL A 75 23.32 -7.16 32.60
N ALA A 76 22.93 -8.24 33.27
CA ALA A 76 22.41 -9.43 32.59
C ALA A 76 21.09 -9.13 31.84
N ASP A 77 20.16 -8.41 32.47
CA ASP A 77 18.90 -8.00 31.86
C ASP A 77 19.13 -7.07 30.66
N LEU A 78 19.98 -6.05 30.80
CA LEU A 78 20.32 -5.12 29.70
C LEU A 78 21.04 -5.83 28.53
N SER A 79 21.93 -6.77 28.82
CA SER A 79 22.63 -7.54 27.79
C SER A 79 21.65 -8.40 26.99
N LEU A 80 20.69 -9.02 27.66
CA LEU A 80 19.63 -9.78 27.01
C LEU A 80 18.72 -8.87 26.16
N GLU A 81 18.28 -7.74 26.71
CA GLU A 81 17.47 -6.76 25.97
C GLU A 81 18.21 -6.25 24.72
N LYS A 82 19.49 -5.93 24.83
CA LYS A 82 20.34 -5.51 23.70
C LYS A 82 20.43 -6.58 22.62
N GLN A 83 20.60 -7.83 22.98
CA GLN A 83 20.70 -8.94 22.05
C GLN A 83 19.36 -9.18 21.31
N VAL A 84 18.26 -9.12 22.06
CA VAL A 84 16.90 -9.21 21.50
C VAL A 84 16.63 -8.06 20.52
N LEU A 85 17.00 -6.82 20.89
CA LEU A 85 16.84 -5.67 20.01
C LEU A 85 17.70 -5.75 18.76
N ALA A 86 18.91 -6.30 18.83
CA ALA A 86 19.77 -6.54 17.67
C ALA A 86 19.13 -7.54 16.71
N ASP A 87 18.55 -8.63 17.22
CA ASP A 87 17.83 -9.63 16.42
C ASP A 87 16.58 -9.06 15.75
N VAL A 88 15.85 -8.18 16.43
CA VAL A 88 14.68 -7.49 15.87
C VAL A 88 15.06 -6.43 14.83
N ALA A 89 16.15 -5.70 15.05
CA ALA A 89 16.63 -4.65 14.14
C ALA A 89 17.11 -5.20 12.80
N SER A 90 17.64 -6.44 12.78
CA SER A 90 18.03 -7.13 11.55
C SER A 90 16.83 -7.47 10.62
N GLY A 91 15.61 -7.44 11.15
CA GLY A 91 14.39 -7.73 10.40
C GLY A 91 13.47 -6.51 10.32
N ASN A 92 13.54 -5.64 9.31
CA ASN A 92 12.66 -4.50 8.97
C ASN A 92 11.29 -4.41 9.70
N GLY A 93 11.33 -4.23 11.02
CA GLY A 93 10.25 -4.50 11.98
C GLY A 93 9.23 -3.37 12.22
N ILE A 94 8.89 -2.53 11.22
CA ILE A 94 8.01 -1.36 11.45
C ILE A 94 6.52 -1.72 11.45
N ALA A 95 6.09 -2.76 10.70
CA ALA A 95 4.68 -3.13 10.60
C ALA A 95 4.18 -3.87 11.86
N PRO A 96 2.95 -3.58 12.36
CA PRO A 96 2.40 -4.23 13.57
C PRO A 96 2.39 -5.76 13.51
N GLU A 97 2.17 -6.32 12.35
CA GLU A 97 2.17 -7.78 12.14
C GLU A 97 3.55 -8.39 12.30
N ARG A 98 4.58 -7.76 11.76
CA ARG A 98 5.97 -8.18 11.96
C ARG A 98 6.40 -8.05 13.41
N ARG A 99 5.93 -7.01 14.11
CA ARG A 99 6.17 -6.90 15.55
C ARG A 99 5.54 -8.03 16.34
N ARG A 100 4.33 -8.49 15.95
CA ARG A 100 3.68 -9.66 16.58
C ARG A 100 4.51 -10.92 16.39
N GLN A 101 5.01 -11.14 15.18
CA GLN A 101 5.89 -12.28 14.86
C GLN A 101 7.20 -12.19 15.63
N ALA A 102 7.81 -11.00 15.72
CA ALA A 102 9.01 -10.78 16.53
C ALA A 102 8.78 -11.08 18.01
N VAL A 103 7.67 -10.62 18.60
CA VAL A 103 7.30 -10.96 19.99
C VAL A 103 7.14 -12.45 20.18
N ALA A 104 6.51 -13.16 19.23
CA ALA A 104 6.37 -14.62 19.30
C ALA A 104 7.73 -15.32 19.25
N GLY A 105 8.59 -14.95 18.28
CA GLY A 105 9.93 -15.52 18.15
C GLY A 105 10.85 -15.25 19.36
N ILE A 106 10.74 -14.05 19.96
CA ILE A 106 11.49 -13.72 21.19
C ILE A 106 11.04 -14.60 22.36
N ARG A 107 9.74 -14.83 22.49
CA ARG A 107 9.21 -15.71 23.55
C ARG A 107 9.71 -17.13 23.38
N GLU A 108 9.74 -17.64 22.18
CA GLU A 108 10.20 -18.99 21.87
C GLU A 108 11.72 -19.13 22.07
N LYS A 109 12.51 -18.20 21.52
CA LYS A 109 13.97 -18.25 21.55
C LYS A 109 14.57 -17.99 22.93
N TYR A 110 13.99 -17.05 23.70
CA TYR A 110 14.57 -16.58 24.98
C TYR A 110 13.73 -16.96 26.21
N GLY A 111 12.60 -17.63 26.06
CA GLY A 111 11.73 -18.01 27.17
C GLY A 111 11.12 -16.83 27.93
N LEU A 112 11.06 -15.63 27.30
CA LEU A 112 10.60 -14.42 27.95
C LEU A 112 9.05 -14.38 28.05
N SER A 113 8.54 -13.73 29.11
CA SER A 113 7.12 -13.49 29.24
C SER A 113 6.63 -12.56 28.13
N GLU A 114 5.37 -12.73 27.69
CA GLU A 114 4.72 -11.85 26.70
C GLU A 114 4.85 -10.35 27.07
N ARG A 115 4.69 -10.05 28.38
CA ARG A 115 4.80 -8.67 28.89
C ARG A 115 6.19 -8.09 28.65
N HIS A 116 7.22 -8.87 28.91
CA HIS A 116 8.61 -8.46 28.74
C HIS A 116 8.97 -8.32 27.26
N ALA A 117 8.64 -9.33 26.43
CA ALA A 117 8.86 -9.30 25.00
C ALA A 117 8.15 -8.12 24.30
N CYS A 118 6.88 -7.84 24.69
CA CYS A 118 6.15 -6.68 24.18
C CYS A 118 6.78 -5.35 24.57
N ARG A 119 7.33 -5.24 25.78
CA ARG A 119 8.03 -4.03 26.26
C ARG A 119 9.29 -3.78 25.43
N ILE A 120 10.10 -4.82 25.19
CA ILE A 120 11.35 -4.71 24.42
C ILE A 120 11.06 -4.28 22.96
N VAL A 121 10.05 -4.87 22.31
CA VAL A 121 9.67 -4.56 20.92
C VAL A 121 8.90 -3.25 20.79
N GLY A 122 8.47 -2.65 21.91
CA GLY A 122 7.61 -1.45 21.89
C GLY A 122 6.21 -1.71 21.34
N GLN A 123 5.65 -2.91 21.61
CA GLN A 123 4.31 -3.30 21.16
C GLN A 123 3.33 -3.33 22.33
N HIS A 124 2.17 -2.67 22.17
CA HIS A 124 1.13 -2.78 23.17
C HIS A 124 0.53 -4.19 23.21
N ARG A 125 0.32 -4.76 24.40
CA ARG A 125 -0.19 -6.14 24.59
C ARG A 125 -1.57 -6.35 23.94
N GLY A 126 -2.45 -5.34 23.98
CA GLY A 126 -3.73 -5.40 23.29
C GLY A 126 -3.57 -5.61 21.78
N THR A 127 -2.57 -4.95 21.18
CA THR A 127 -2.25 -5.15 19.76
C THR A 127 -1.64 -6.53 19.50
N GLN A 128 -0.85 -7.07 20.45
CA GLN A 128 -0.29 -8.43 20.34
C GLN A 128 -1.40 -9.49 20.32
N ARG A 129 -2.40 -9.34 21.17
CA ARG A 129 -3.52 -10.27 21.34
C ARG A 129 -4.70 -10.02 20.39
N TYR A 130 -4.62 -8.94 19.60
CA TYR A 130 -5.68 -8.60 18.66
C TYR A 130 -5.79 -9.67 17.57
N VAL A 131 -6.93 -10.33 17.52
CA VAL A 131 -7.32 -11.23 16.43
C VAL A 131 -8.24 -10.45 15.49
N PRO A 132 -7.86 -10.26 14.21
CA PRO A 132 -8.73 -9.59 13.25
C PRO A 132 -10.05 -10.37 13.11
N ARG A 133 -11.18 -9.70 13.37
CA ARG A 133 -12.50 -10.25 13.02
C ARG A 133 -12.73 -9.99 11.54
N LEU A 134 -12.66 -11.02 10.74
CA LEU A 134 -13.02 -10.95 9.32
C LEU A 134 -14.54 -10.98 9.20
N PRO A 135 -15.15 -10.06 8.42
CA PRO A 135 -16.56 -10.14 8.10
C PRO A 135 -16.88 -11.44 7.35
N ALA A 136 -18.09 -11.96 7.52
CA ALA A 136 -18.50 -13.23 6.89
C ALA A 136 -18.46 -13.20 5.36
N ASP A 137 -18.54 -12.01 4.74
CA ASP A 137 -18.48 -11.80 3.30
C ASP A 137 -17.05 -11.63 2.74
N GLU A 138 -16.00 -11.71 3.59
CA GLU A 138 -14.62 -11.42 3.18
C GLU A 138 -14.11 -12.37 2.07
N ASP A 139 -14.43 -13.65 2.17
CA ASP A 139 -14.00 -14.67 1.18
C ASP A 139 -14.71 -14.47 -0.16
N GLY A 140 -16.02 -14.17 -0.13
CA GLY A 140 -16.79 -13.83 -1.32
C GLY A 140 -16.26 -12.57 -2.00
N LEU A 141 -16.01 -11.53 -1.23
CA LEU A 141 -15.43 -10.29 -1.70
C LEU A 141 -14.01 -10.49 -2.28
N THR A 142 -13.19 -11.30 -1.63
CA THR A 142 -11.82 -11.60 -2.12
C THR A 142 -11.88 -12.28 -3.48
N ARG A 143 -12.74 -13.29 -3.66
CA ARG A 143 -12.94 -13.97 -4.96
C ARG A 143 -13.41 -12.99 -6.04
N ALA A 144 -14.36 -12.11 -5.74
CA ALA A 144 -14.85 -11.09 -6.65
C ALA A 144 -13.75 -10.10 -7.05
N ILE A 145 -12.90 -9.64 -6.10
CA ILE A 145 -11.77 -8.76 -6.39
C ILE A 145 -10.76 -9.44 -7.32
N VAL A 146 -10.41 -10.70 -7.04
CA VAL A 146 -9.44 -11.46 -7.87
C VAL A 146 -10.01 -11.69 -9.28
N ALA A 147 -11.28 -12.05 -9.41
CA ALA A 147 -11.94 -12.24 -10.71
C ALA A 147 -11.89 -10.94 -11.55
N LEU A 148 -12.29 -9.79 -10.96
CA LEU A 148 -12.24 -8.51 -11.65
C LEU A 148 -10.81 -8.06 -11.97
N ALA A 149 -9.82 -8.37 -11.11
CA ALA A 149 -8.43 -8.06 -11.38
C ALA A 149 -7.85 -8.92 -12.52
N SER A 150 -8.30 -10.15 -12.67
CA SER A 150 -7.93 -11.04 -13.78
C SER A 150 -8.58 -10.62 -15.09
N GLU A 151 -9.86 -10.24 -15.07
CA GLU A 151 -10.58 -9.77 -16.25
C GLU A 151 -10.09 -8.39 -16.73
N TYR A 152 -9.84 -7.47 -15.79
CA TYR A 152 -9.38 -6.10 -16.07
C TYR A 152 -7.97 -5.86 -15.52
N GLY A 153 -6.95 -6.53 -16.04
CA GLY A 153 -5.59 -6.52 -15.52
C GLY A 153 -4.91 -5.14 -15.42
N ARG A 154 -5.49 -4.10 -16.06
CA ARG A 154 -5.03 -2.71 -15.99
C ARG A 154 -5.81 -1.83 -15.00
N TYR A 155 -6.80 -2.40 -14.31
CA TYR A 155 -7.58 -1.65 -13.32
C TYR A 155 -6.96 -1.82 -11.93
N GLY A 156 -6.68 -0.70 -11.27
CA GLY A 156 -6.25 -0.71 -9.88
C GLY A 156 -7.44 -0.78 -8.92
N TYR A 157 -7.16 -1.01 -7.65
CA TYR A 157 -8.17 -1.20 -6.59
C TYR A 157 -9.30 -0.15 -6.59
N ARG A 158 -9.05 1.11 -6.97
CA ARG A 158 -10.09 2.16 -7.01
C ARG A 158 -11.15 1.90 -8.07
N ARG A 159 -10.74 1.43 -9.27
CA ARG A 159 -11.68 1.06 -10.33
C ARG A 159 -12.40 -0.24 -10.00
N VAL A 160 -11.67 -1.21 -9.46
CA VAL A 160 -12.28 -2.46 -8.97
C VAL A 160 -13.31 -2.19 -7.89
N THR A 161 -13.05 -1.24 -6.97
CA THR A 161 -14.05 -0.82 -5.98
C THR A 161 -15.32 -0.28 -6.66
N ALA A 162 -15.18 0.56 -7.68
CA ALA A 162 -16.34 1.11 -8.38
C ALA A 162 -17.14 0.02 -9.11
N LEU A 163 -16.46 -0.97 -9.72
CA LEU A 163 -17.11 -2.12 -10.36
C LEU A 163 -17.86 -2.99 -9.33
N LEU A 164 -17.27 -3.25 -8.18
CA LEU A 164 -17.93 -3.96 -7.09
C LEU A 164 -19.16 -3.23 -6.57
N GLN A 165 -19.06 -1.91 -6.40
CA GLN A 165 -20.21 -1.09 -5.99
C GLN A 165 -21.32 -1.09 -7.02
N ALA A 166 -20.97 -1.03 -8.31
CA ALA A 166 -21.93 -1.16 -9.41
C ALA A 166 -22.58 -2.56 -9.46
N ALA A 167 -21.88 -3.59 -9.02
CA ALA A 167 -22.40 -4.95 -8.84
C ALA A 167 -23.19 -5.16 -7.54
N GLY A 168 -23.41 -4.11 -6.74
CA GLY A 168 -24.22 -4.16 -5.51
C GLY A 168 -23.45 -4.40 -4.21
N TRP A 169 -22.12 -4.54 -4.25
CA TRP A 169 -21.33 -4.72 -3.04
C TRP A 169 -21.27 -3.44 -2.19
N GLN A 170 -21.62 -3.54 -0.92
CA GLN A 170 -21.48 -2.46 0.05
C GLN A 170 -20.04 -2.41 0.59
N VAL A 171 -19.10 -1.91 -0.22
CA VAL A 171 -17.67 -1.93 0.11
C VAL A 171 -17.01 -0.58 -0.14
N GLY A 172 -16.15 -0.17 0.82
CA GLY A 172 -15.32 1.02 0.70
C GLY A 172 -13.96 0.71 0.05
N LYS A 173 -13.33 1.74 -0.54
CA LYS A 173 -12.03 1.65 -1.20
C LYS A 173 -10.91 1.10 -0.31
N ASP A 174 -10.95 1.39 0.99
CA ASP A 174 -9.88 1.02 1.93
C ASP A 174 -9.92 -0.49 2.25
N ARG A 175 -11.14 -1.07 2.33
CA ARG A 175 -11.32 -2.52 2.48
C ARG A 175 -10.82 -3.26 1.24
N VAL A 176 -11.19 -2.80 0.05
CA VAL A 176 -10.71 -3.37 -1.22
C VAL A 176 -9.18 -3.24 -1.33
N GLN A 177 -8.61 -2.08 -0.97
CA GLN A 177 -7.17 -1.87 -1.00
C GLN A 177 -6.41 -2.81 -0.05
N ARG A 178 -6.97 -3.08 1.13
CA ARG A 178 -6.39 -4.02 2.10
C ARG A 178 -6.34 -5.43 1.53
N ILE A 179 -7.46 -5.91 0.96
CA ILE A 179 -7.53 -7.22 0.30
C ILE A 179 -6.58 -7.26 -0.91
N TRP A 180 -6.61 -6.24 -1.77
CA TRP A 180 -5.73 -6.09 -2.92
C TRP A 180 -4.24 -6.29 -2.58
N ARG A 181 -3.80 -5.69 -1.47
CA ARG A 181 -2.42 -5.84 -0.97
C ARG A 181 -2.16 -7.23 -0.39
N ARG A 182 -3.11 -7.79 0.32
CA ARG A 182 -3.02 -9.13 0.91
C ARG A 182 -2.85 -10.19 -0.16
N GLU A 183 -3.63 -10.10 -1.23
CA GLU A 183 -3.57 -11.02 -2.38
C GLU A 183 -2.38 -10.72 -3.33
N GLY A 184 -1.53 -9.75 -3.01
CA GLY A 184 -0.34 -9.42 -3.82
C GLY A 184 -0.65 -8.82 -5.19
N LEU A 185 -1.88 -8.36 -5.41
CA LEU A 185 -2.32 -7.80 -6.70
C LEU A 185 -1.57 -6.50 -6.99
N LYS A 186 -1.07 -6.38 -8.21
CA LYS A 186 -0.31 -5.21 -8.67
C LYS A 186 -0.74 -4.83 -10.09
N VAL A 187 -0.84 -3.54 -10.34
CA VAL A 187 -1.01 -3.01 -11.70
C VAL A 187 0.36 -2.53 -12.18
N PRO A 188 0.74 -2.82 -13.45
CA PRO A 188 1.98 -2.30 -14.02
C PRO A 188 2.05 -0.79 -13.88
N GLN A 189 3.18 -0.31 -13.34
CA GLN A 189 3.36 1.12 -13.14
C GLN A 189 3.59 1.81 -14.49
N LYS A 190 2.88 2.93 -14.70
CA LYS A 190 3.20 3.81 -15.83
C LYS A 190 4.51 4.53 -15.54
N HIS A 191 5.39 4.60 -16.53
CA HIS A 191 6.55 5.47 -16.45
C HIS A 191 6.10 6.91 -16.17
N ARG A 192 6.67 7.51 -15.13
CA ARG A 192 6.44 8.95 -14.88
C ARG A 192 7.13 9.74 -15.98
N PRO A 193 6.47 10.75 -16.58
CA PRO A 193 7.13 11.66 -17.49
C PRO A 193 8.30 12.34 -16.75
N ARG A 194 9.44 12.46 -17.41
CA ARG A 194 10.67 13.03 -16.82
C ARG A 194 10.54 14.51 -16.47
N SER A 195 9.62 15.23 -17.12
CA SER A 195 9.32 16.64 -16.86
C SER A 195 7.86 16.94 -17.15
N ARG A 196 7.32 18.02 -16.59
CA ARG A 196 6.05 18.60 -17.02
C ARG A 196 6.34 19.50 -18.23
N LEU A 197 5.65 19.22 -19.35
CA LEU A 197 5.81 19.97 -20.60
C LEU A 197 5.06 21.31 -20.62
N TRP A 198 4.42 21.71 -19.56
CA TRP A 198 3.60 22.92 -19.50
C TRP A 198 3.67 23.59 -18.13
N LEU A 199 3.75 24.91 -18.18
CA LEU A 199 3.69 25.79 -17.01
C LEU A 199 2.22 25.99 -16.61
N ASN A 200 1.96 26.07 -15.32
CA ASN A 200 0.60 26.31 -14.78
C ASN A 200 0.31 27.80 -14.69
N ASP A 201 0.83 28.57 -15.65
CA ASP A 201 0.83 30.04 -15.70
C ASP A 201 -0.38 30.65 -16.42
N GLY A 202 -1.33 29.80 -16.85
CA GLY A 202 -2.51 30.26 -17.60
C GLY A 202 -2.25 30.55 -19.08
N SER A 203 -1.04 30.35 -19.59
CA SER A 203 -0.66 30.57 -20.99
C SER A 203 -1.37 29.63 -21.98
N CYS A 204 -1.94 28.52 -21.48
CA CYS A 204 -2.68 27.58 -22.31
C CYS A 204 -4.15 28.02 -22.43
N VAL A 205 -4.46 28.85 -23.38
CA VAL A 205 -5.84 29.19 -23.75
C VAL A 205 -6.42 28.04 -24.58
N ARG A 206 -7.27 27.23 -23.96
CA ARG A 206 -7.93 26.10 -24.61
C ARG A 206 -9.44 26.23 -24.48
N LEU A 207 -10.17 25.99 -25.57
CA LEU A 207 -11.61 25.82 -25.51
C LEU A 207 -11.96 24.61 -24.63
N ARG A 208 -12.60 24.85 -23.46
CA ARG A 208 -13.01 23.79 -22.55
C ARG A 208 -14.43 23.33 -22.91
N PRO A 209 -14.70 22.02 -22.95
CA PRO A 209 -16.03 21.51 -23.21
C PRO A 209 -16.96 21.89 -22.06
N LEU A 210 -18.08 22.56 -22.37
CA LEU A 210 -19.07 23.01 -21.37
C LEU A 210 -20.21 22.01 -21.22
N HIS A 211 -20.62 21.37 -22.31
CA HIS A 211 -21.72 20.42 -22.38
C HIS A 211 -21.42 19.32 -23.40
N ARG A 212 -22.28 18.33 -23.45
CA ARG A 212 -22.21 17.25 -24.45
C ARG A 212 -22.34 17.82 -25.85
N ASN A 213 -21.59 17.28 -26.81
CA ASN A 213 -21.50 17.75 -28.18
C ASN A 213 -20.97 19.18 -28.36
N HIS A 214 -20.39 19.79 -27.33
CA HIS A 214 -19.71 21.08 -27.50
C HIS A 214 -18.42 20.92 -28.30
N VAL A 215 -17.52 20.01 -27.85
CA VAL A 215 -16.26 19.76 -28.55
C VAL A 215 -16.04 18.25 -28.72
N TRP A 216 -15.96 17.83 -29.97
CA TRP A 216 -15.47 16.50 -30.32
C TRP A 216 -14.01 16.58 -30.70
N SER A 217 -13.21 15.63 -30.26
CA SER A 217 -11.81 15.52 -30.70
C SER A 217 -11.57 14.17 -31.35
N PHE A 218 -10.77 14.18 -32.41
CA PHE A 218 -10.36 12.94 -33.08
C PHE A 218 -8.88 12.93 -33.39
N ASP A 219 -8.34 11.73 -33.52
CA ASP A 219 -6.92 11.49 -33.76
C ASP A 219 -6.72 10.10 -34.37
N PHE A 220 -5.53 9.84 -34.89
CA PHE A 220 -5.14 8.54 -35.41
C PHE A 220 -4.21 7.80 -34.45
N VAL A 221 -4.50 6.52 -34.26
CA VAL A 221 -3.64 5.57 -33.58
C VAL A 221 -3.19 4.50 -34.56
N GLN A 222 -1.91 4.16 -34.49
CA GLN A 222 -1.36 3.05 -35.26
C GLN A 222 -1.15 1.83 -34.39
N ALA A 223 -1.44 0.66 -34.93
CA ALA A 223 -1.16 -0.66 -34.41
C ALA A 223 -0.71 -1.59 -35.56
N GLN A 224 -0.43 -2.83 -35.27
CA GLN A 224 -0.03 -3.82 -36.27
C GLN A 224 -0.72 -5.14 -36.00
N THR A 225 -1.01 -5.89 -37.07
CA THR A 225 -1.35 -7.31 -36.96
C THR A 225 -0.09 -8.15 -36.78
N HIS A 226 -0.23 -9.41 -36.34
CA HIS A 226 0.87 -10.35 -36.08
C HIS A 226 1.82 -10.49 -37.28
N ASP A 227 1.31 -10.39 -38.48
CA ASP A 227 2.06 -10.41 -39.77
C ASP A 227 2.77 -9.09 -40.09
N GLY A 228 2.83 -8.14 -39.15
CA GLY A 228 3.50 -6.85 -39.30
C GLY A 228 2.74 -5.81 -40.12
N ARG A 229 1.58 -6.12 -40.68
CA ARG A 229 0.79 -5.18 -41.47
C ARG A 229 0.17 -4.10 -40.57
N THR A 230 0.31 -2.85 -40.96
CA THR A 230 -0.20 -1.70 -40.22
C THR A 230 -1.73 -1.70 -40.15
N LEU A 231 -2.24 -1.36 -38.97
CA LEU A 231 -3.61 -0.99 -38.68
C LEU A 231 -3.67 0.50 -38.37
N ARG A 232 -4.55 1.22 -39.03
CA ARG A 232 -4.84 2.62 -38.74
C ARG A 232 -6.20 2.70 -38.05
N ILE A 233 -6.26 3.36 -36.91
CA ILE A 233 -7.44 3.46 -36.05
C ILE A 233 -7.77 4.93 -35.93
N LEU A 234 -8.95 5.36 -36.40
CA LEU A 234 -9.49 6.68 -36.14
C LEU A 234 -10.24 6.61 -34.80
N THR A 235 -9.86 7.50 -33.87
CA THR A 235 -10.51 7.62 -32.58
C THR A 235 -11.29 8.92 -32.52
N LEU A 236 -12.57 8.90 -32.17
CA LEU A 236 -13.43 10.06 -32.02
C LEU A 236 -14.06 10.05 -30.62
N ILE A 237 -13.88 11.12 -29.88
CA ILE A 237 -14.39 11.26 -28.52
C ILE A 237 -15.15 12.58 -28.33
N ASP A 238 -16.17 12.59 -27.48
CA ASP A 238 -16.75 13.79 -26.91
C ASP A 238 -15.93 14.21 -25.67
N GLU A 239 -15.35 15.38 -25.71
CA GLU A 239 -14.47 15.87 -24.63
C GLU A 239 -15.21 16.11 -23.32
N HIS A 240 -16.51 16.41 -23.33
CA HIS A 240 -17.28 16.64 -22.12
C HIS A 240 -17.64 15.33 -21.43
N SER A 241 -18.36 14.44 -22.12
CA SER A 241 -18.81 13.17 -21.55
C SER A 241 -17.73 12.10 -21.45
N ARG A 242 -16.60 12.28 -22.14
CA ARG A 242 -15.52 11.30 -22.29
C ARG A 242 -15.93 10.05 -23.09
N ALA A 243 -17.10 10.06 -23.71
CA ALA A 243 -17.57 8.95 -24.51
C ALA A 243 -16.73 8.79 -25.77
N CYS A 244 -16.40 7.56 -26.10
CA CYS A 244 -15.85 7.19 -27.38
C CYS A 244 -16.99 7.04 -28.38
N LEU A 245 -17.11 7.99 -29.32
CA LEU A 245 -18.20 8.05 -30.28
C LEU A 245 -17.95 7.12 -31.45
N ALA A 246 -16.71 7.03 -31.93
CA ALA A 246 -16.33 6.13 -33.00
C ALA A 246 -14.90 5.61 -32.84
N LEU A 247 -14.70 4.34 -33.22
CA LEU A 247 -13.41 3.70 -33.45
C LEU A 247 -13.46 2.98 -34.82
N LYS A 248 -12.92 3.64 -35.85
CA LYS A 248 -12.83 3.07 -37.17
C LYS A 248 -11.48 2.42 -37.40
N VAL A 249 -11.43 1.12 -37.65
CA VAL A 249 -10.21 0.35 -37.84
C VAL A 249 -10.10 -0.09 -39.30
N ALA A 250 -9.02 0.29 -39.97
CA ALA A 250 -8.76 -0.10 -41.34
C ALA A 250 -7.25 -0.18 -41.64
N ARG A 251 -6.87 -0.75 -42.76
CA ARG A 251 -5.47 -0.71 -43.24
C ARG A 251 -5.03 0.71 -43.63
N ARG A 252 -5.97 1.45 -44.27
CA ARG A 252 -5.80 2.85 -44.68
C ARG A 252 -7.10 3.60 -44.42
N ILE A 253 -7.00 4.80 -43.93
CA ILE A 253 -8.12 5.73 -43.75
C ILE A 253 -7.71 7.05 -44.40
N ASN A 254 -8.41 7.43 -45.43
CA ASN A 254 -8.28 8.72 -46.12
C ASN A 254 -9.33 9.72 -45.62
N SER A 255 -9.37 10.92 -46.19
CA SER A 255 -10.34 11.94 -45.83
C SER A 255 -11.80 11.53 -45.99
N VAL A 256 -12.12 10.67 -47.01
CA VAL A 256 -13.47 10.14 -47.17
C VAL A 256 -13.83 9.22 -46.02
N GLY A 257 -12.90 8.35 -45.61
CA GLY A 257 -13.14 7.46 -44.47
C GLY A 257 -13.27 8.21 -43.13
N VAL A 258 -12.65 9.40 -42.99
CA VAL A 258 -12.87 10.29 -41.86
C VAL A 258 -14.27 10.90 -41.91
N ILE A 259 -14.71 11.40 -43.08
CA ILE A 259 -16.05 11.96 -43.26
C ILE A 259 -17.13 10.93 -42.96
N GLU A 260 -16.99 9.68 -43.45
CA GLU A 260 -17.93 8.59 -43.13
C GLU A 260 -18.02 8.36 -41.60
N ALA A 261 -16.89 8.25 -40.92
CA ALA A 261 -16.89 8.03 -39.46
C ALA A 261 -17.51 9.20 -38.68
N LEU A 262 -17.29 10.43 -39.11
CA LEU A 262 -17.91 11.62 -38.52
C LEU A 262 -19.40 11.65 -38.82
N ALA A 263 -19.83 11.35 -40.05
CA ALA A 263 -21.23 11.31 -40.43
C ALA A 263 -22.01 10.28 -39.63
N ASP A 264 -21.49 9.03 -39.54
CA ASP A 264 -22.09 7.97 -38.72
C ASP A 264 -22.23 8.40 -37.24
N ALA A 265 -21.17 9.03 -36.67
CA ALA A 265 -21.20 9.51 -35.30
C ALA A 265 -22.21 10.67 -35.12
N MET A 266 -22.30 11.60 -36.09
CA MET A 266 -23.28 12.69 -36.05
C MET A 266 -24.71 12.21 -36.14
N CYS A 267 -24.98 11.20 -36.97
CA CYS A 267 -26.30 10.56 -37.06
C CYS A 267 -26.72 9.92 -35.71
N LEU A 268 -25.78 9.31 -34.99
CA LEU A 268 -26.06 8.60 -33.75
C LEU A 268 -26.10 9.52 -32.50
N HIS A 269 -25.26 10.53 -32.48
CA HIS A 269 -25.00 11.31 -31.28
C HIS A 269 -25.40 12.79 -31.38
N GLY A 270 -25.76 13.26 -32.56
CA GLY A 270 -26.00 14.67 -32.85
C GLY A 270 -24.75 15.39 -33.37
N ILE A 271 -24.94 16.61 -33.85
CA ILE A 271 -23.90 17.39 -34.49
C ILE A 271 -23.13 18.17 -33.40
N PRO A 272 -21.78 18.13 -33.36
CA PRO A 272 -20.99 18.91 -32.41
C PRO A 272 -20.86 20.37 -32.88
N GLU A 273 -20.68 21.28 -31.93
CA GLU A 273 -20.40 22.68 -32.26
C GLU A 273 -18.97 22.83 -32.80
N HIS A 274 -18.03 22.12 -32.18
CA HIS A 274 -16.61 22.20 -32.54
C HIS A 274 -16.01 20.82 -32.76
N ILE A 275 -15.16 20.69 -33.75
CA ILE A 275 -14.37 19.50 -34.03
C ILE A 275 -12.89 19.85 -33.91
N ARG A 276 -12.20 19.25 -32.98
CA ARG A 276 -10.77 19.45 -32.74
C ARG A 276 -9.96 18.30 -33.35
N CYS A 277 -8.94 18.65 -34.10
CA CYS A 277 -8.02 17.68 -34.70
C CYS A 277 -6.61 18.25 -34.84
N ASP A 278 -5.64 17.39 -35.09
CA ASP A 278 -4.29 17.80 -35.47
C ASP A 278 -4.25 18.35 -36.92
N ASN A 279 -3.06 18.77 -37.35
CA ASN A 279 -2.82 19.30 -38.67
C ASN A 279 -2.39 18.19 -39.68
N GLY A 280 -2.79 16.95 -39.48
CA GLY A 280 -2.48 15.85 -40.40
C GLY A 280 -3.06 16.08 -41.81
N PRO A 281 -2.45 15.53 -42.88
CA PRO A 281 -2.88 15.78 -44.25
C PRO A 281 -4.32 15.36 -44.54
N GLU A 282 -4.82 14.33 -43.87
CA GLU A 282 -6.22 13.89 -43.98
C GLU A 282 -7.18 14.88 -43.31
N MET A 283 -6.72 15.58 -42.26
CA MET A 283 -7.49 16.52 -41.44
C MET A 283 -7.63 17.88 -42.12
N ILE A 284 -6.62 18.31 -42.88
CA ILE A 284 -6.62 19.61 -43.58
C ILE A 284 -7.19 19.53 -45.01
N SER A 285 -7.69 18.34 -45.39
CA SER A 285 -8.21 18.14 -46.74
C SER A 285 -9.37 19.10 -47.08
N ARG A 286 -9.39 19.62 -48.31
CA ARG A 286 -10.47 20.51 -48.75
C ARG A 286 -11.85 19.84 -48.67
N ALA A 287 -11.91 18.53 -48.92
CA ALA A 287 -13.14 17.75 -48.83
C ALA A 287 -13.71 17.74 -47.41
N LEU A 288 -12.91 17.44 -46.42
CA LEU A 288 -13.31 17.44 -44.99
C LEU A 288 -13.78 18.82 -44.55
N ARG A 289 -13.02 19.88 -44.87
CA ARG A 289 -13.40 21.27 -44.52
C ARG A 289 -14.73 21.71 -45.14
N LYS A 290 -14.92 21.42 -46.42
CA LYS A 290 -16.18 21.72 -47.10
C LYS A 290 -17.37 20.95 -46.52
N TRP A 291 -17.12 19.69 -46.14
CA TRP A 291 -18.16 18.85 -45.55
C TRP A 291 -18.54 19.34 -44.15
N VAL A 292 -17.56 19.58 -43.26
CA VAL A 292 -17.81 20.08 -41.90
C VAL A 292 -18.52 21.44 -41.94
N ALA A 293 -18.12 22.35 -42.82
CA ALA A 293 -18.83 23.63 -42.98
C ALA A 293 -20.31 23.49 -43.34
N LYS A 294 -20.69 22.45 -44.11
CA LYS A 294 -22.10 22.13 -44.42
C LYS A 294 -22.89 21.62 -43.21
N THR A 295 -22.21 21.00 -42.23
CA THR A 295 -22.90 20.47 -41.05
C THR A 295 -23.14 21.57 -39.96
N GLY A 296 -22.61 22.75 -40.14
CA GLY A 296 -22.66 23.83 -39.16
C GLY A 296 -21.64 23.78 -38.04
N SER A 297 -20.77 22.76 -38.03
CA SER A 297 -19.69 22.62 -37.07
C SER A 297 -18.47 23.46 -37.44
N GLN A 298 -17.67 23.84 -36.44
CA GLN A 298 -16.41 24.58 -36.62
C GLN A 298 -15.21 23.68 -36.38
N ILE A 299 -14.26 23.67 -37.32
CA ILE A 299 -13.00 22.94 -37.11
C ILE A 299 -12.03 23.79 -36.30
N GLN A 300 -11.50 23.23 -35.23
CA GLN A 300 -10.43 23.79 -34.42
C GLN A 300 -9.16 22.98 -34.62
N TYR A 301 -8.20 23.54 -35.34
CA TYR A 301 -6.90 22.96 -35.49
C TYR A 301 -6.05 23.25 -34.25
N ILE A 302 -5.27 22.28 -33.83
CA ILE A 302 -4.31 22.42 -32.74
C ILE A 302 -3.17 23.30 -33.26
N ALA A 303 -2.73 24.27 -32.45
CA ALA A 303 -1.57 25.09 -32.81
C ALA A 303 -0.31 24.21 -32.97
N PRO A 304 0.58 24.53 -33.93
CA PRO A 304 1.85 23.83 -34.03
C PRO A 304 2.56 23.82 -32.66
N ASP A 305 3.19 22.70 -32.28
CA ASP A 305 3.91 22.51 -31.02
C ASP A 305 3.05 22.59 -29.74
N SER A 306 1.71 22.51 -29.86
CA SER A 306 0.78 22.55 -28.74
C SER A 306 0.01 21.23 -28.50
N PRO A 307 0.71 20.11 -28.25
CA PRO A 307 0.05 18.79 -28.07
C PRO A 307 -0.94 18.77 -26.90
N TRP A 308 -0.76 19.64 -25.88
CA TRP A 308 -1.67 19.74 -24.76
C TRP A 308 -3.09 20.16 -25.11
N GLU A 309 -3.29 20.78 -26.28
CA GLU A 309 -4.65 21.12 -26.74
C GLU A 309 -5.48 19.87 -27.07
N ASN A 310 -4.85 18.76 -27.49
CA ASN A 310 -5.51 17.48 -27.75
C ASN A 310 -5.44 16.49 -26.57
N GLY A 311 -5.11 16.95 -25.38
CA GLY A 311 -4.83 16.09 -24.22
C GLY A 311 -5.97 15.13 -23.83
N TYR A 312 -7.22 15.37 -24.28
CA TYR A 312 -8.32 14.43 -24.06
C TYR A 312 -8.21 13.22 -24.98
N CYS A 313 -7.96 13.46 -26.28
CA CYS A 313 -7.77 12.41 -27.24
C CYS A 313 -6.49 11.63 -26.96
N GLU A 314 -5.39 12.30 -26.65
CA GLU A 314 -4.13 11.66 -26.26
C GLU A 314 -4.31 10.77 -25.02
N SER A 315 -5.03 11.27 -24.00
CA SER A 315 -5.35 10.49 -22.80
C SER A 315 -6.22 9.27 -23.13
N PHE A 316 -7.17 9.39 -24.06
CA PHE A 316 -7.98 8.28 -24.56
C PHE A 316 -7.11 7.27 -25.31
N ASN A 317 -6.31 7.73 -26.27
CA ASN A 317 -5.41 6.90 -27.07
C ASN A 317 -4.39 6.14 -26.19
N GLY A 318 -3.91 6.80 -25.14
CA GLY A 318 -3.07 6.15 -24.12
C GLY A 318 -3.77 4.98 -23.42
N LYS A 319 -5.07 5.08 -23.16
CA LYS A 319 -5.86 4.00 -22.57
C LYS A 319 -6.13 2.89 -23.57
N LEU A 320 -6.48 3.23 -24.81
CA LEU A 320 -6.65 2.27 -25.89
C LEU A 320 -5.38 1.44 -26.09
N ARG A 321 -4.22 2.08 -26.13
CA ARG A 321 -2.93 1.39 -26.24
C ARG A 321 -2.66 0.48 -25.04
N ASP A 322 -2.90 0.96 -23.82
CA ASP A 322 -2.56 0.25 -22.58
C ASP A 322 -3.54 -0.88 -22.26
N GLU A 323 -4.83 -0.69 -22.51
CA GLU A 323 -5.91 -1.58 -22.08
C GLU A 323 -6.39 -2.53 -23.19
N CYS A 324 -5.98 -2.30 -24.47
CA CYS A 324 -6.38 -3.13 -25.62
C CYS A 324 -5.16 -3.46 -26.50
N LEU A 325 -4.60 -2.47 -27.21
CA LEU A 325 -3.64 -2.73 -28.30
C LEU A 325 -2.34 -3.41 -27.85
N ARG A 326 -1.94 -3.28 -26.58
CA ARG A 326 -0.73 -3.92 -26.02
C ARG A 326 -1.02 -5.23 -25.29
N GLN A 327 -2.29 -5.58 -25.13
CA GLN A 327 -2.69 -6.81 -24.45
C GLN A 327 -3.09 -7.88 -25.43
N GLU A 328 -3.53 -7.48 -26.64
CA GLU A 328 -4.07 -8.38 -27.66
C GLU A 328 -3.10 -8.51 -28.85
N ILE A 329 -3.03 -9.68 -29.40
CA ILE A 329 -2.33 -9.99 -30.65
C ILE A 329 -3.39 -10.18 -31.74
N PHE A 330 -3.40 -9.32 -32.75
CA PHE A 330 -4.38 -9.38 -33.83
C PHE A 330 -3.82 -10.17 -35.02
N TYR A 331 -4.45 -11.27 -35.39
CA TYR A 331 -4.04 -12.05 -36.55
C TYR A 331 -4.68 -11.57 -37.87
N SER A 332 -5.81 -10.87 -37.78
CA SER A 332 -6.49 -10.32 -38.94
C SER A 332 -7.10 -8.93 -38.68
N LEU A 333 -7.42 -8.23 -39.79
CA LEU A 333 -8.15 -6.96 -39.70
C LEU A 333 -9.52 -7.13 -39.04
N LYS A 334 -10.26 -8.22 -39.42
CA LYS A 334 -11.60 -8.48 -38.88
C LYS A 334 -11.56 -8.74 -37.38
N GLU A 335 -10.59 -9.50 -36.93
CA GLU A 335 -10.37 -9.74 -35.49
C GLU A 335 -10.06 -8.45 -34.75
N ALA A 336 -9.13 -7.62 -35.26
CA ALA A 336 -8.83 -6.32 -34.69
C ALA A 336 -10.07 -5.42 -34.61
N GLN A 337 -10.91 -5.40 -35.65
CA GLN A 337 -12.16 -4.66 -35.65
C GLN A 337 -13.09 -5.14 -34.53
N ALA A 338 -13.29 -6.45 -34.40
CA ALA A 338 -14.16 -7.04 -33.39
C ALA A 338 -13.66 -6.77 -31.95
N MET A 339 -12.37 -6.99 -31.69
CA MET A 339 -11.77 -6.81 -30.37
C MET A 339 -11.76 -5.32 -29.95
N ILE A 340 -11.45 -4.42 -30.86
CA ILE A 340 -11.45 -2.97 -30.58
C ILE A 340 -12.89 -2.47 -30.38
N ALA A 341 -13.88 -2.98 -31.10
CA ALA A 341 -15.29 -2.66 -30.88
C ALA A 341 -15.79 -3.16 -29.52
N LEU A 342 -15.38 -4.37 -29.10
CA LEU A 342 -15.67 -4.90 -27.77
C LEU A 342 -15.04 -4.01 -26.68
N TRP A 343 -13.80 -3.61 -26.87
CA TRP A 343 -13.13 -2.67 -25.95
C TRP A 343 -13.84 -1.30 -25.90
N GLN A 344 -14.30 -0.76 -27.02
CA GLN A 344 -15.09 0.47 -27.08
C GLN A 344 -16.37 0.36 -26.24
N ASN A 345 -17.08 -0.74 -26.34
CA ASN A 345 -18.26 -1.01 -25.55
C ASN A 345 -17.92 -1.05 -24.04
N THR A 346 -16.86 -1.78 -23.68
CA THR A 346 -16.37 -1.86 -22.30
C THR A 346 -15.94 -0.48 -21.79
N TYR A 347 -15.21 0.29 -22.59
CA TYR A 347 -14.79 1.65 -22.27
C TYR A 347 -15.98 2.56 -21.97
N ASN A 348 -17.01 2.54 -22.82
CA ASN A 348 -18.16 3.42 -22.69
C ASN A 348 -19.12 3.01 -21.58
N ARG A 349 -19.31 1.70 -21.34
CA ARG A 349 -20.41 1.19 -20.51
C ARG A 349 -19.97 0.64 -19.16
N VAL A 350 -18.76 0.11 -19.08
CA VAL A 350 -18.27 -0.62 -17.91
C VAL A 350 -17.14 0.13 -17.21
N ARG A 351 -16.23 0.73 -17.98
CA ARG A 351 -14.99 1.29 -17.47
C ARG A 351 -15.23 2.47 -16.53
N PRO A 352 -14.79 2.41 -15.25
CA PRO A 352 -14.91 3.54 -14.32
C PRO A 352 -13.95 4.69 -14.68
N HIS A 353 -14.49 5.91 -14.79
CA HIS A 353 -13.73 7.13 -15.07
C HIS A 353 -13.63 8.01 -13.85
N SER A 354 -12.40 8.30 -13.40
CA SER A 354 -12.16 9.14 -12.21
C SER A 354 -12.72 10.56 -12.37
N SER A 355 -12.69 11.11 -13.60
CA SER A 355 -13.24 12.44 -13.90
C SER A 355 -14.77 12.49 -13.89
N LEU A 356 -15.44 11.33 -13.94
CA LEU A 356 -16.90 11.19 -13.92
C LEU A 356 -17.38 10.57 -12.58
N GLY A 357 -16.61 10.72 -11.51
CA GLY A 357 -16.94 10.10 -10.21
C GLY A 357 -16.94 8.57 -10.25
N TYR A 358 -16.07 7.98 -11.06
CA TYR A 358 -15.99 6.54 -11.31
C TYR A 358 -17.20 5.92 -12.02
N ARG A 359 -18.04 6.73 -12.65
CA ARG A 359 -19.09 6.23 -13.57
C ARG A 359 -18.51 6.04 -14.97
N PRO A 360 -19.04 5.10 -15.76
CA PRO A 360 -18.71 5.00 -17.18
C PRO A 360 -19.36 6.13 -17.99
N PRO A 361 -18.85 6.48 -19.20
CA PRO A 361 -19.38 7.59 -20.01
C PRO A 361 -20.80 7.40 -20.52
N ALA A 362 -21.18 6.17 -20.83
CA ALA A 362 -22.41 5.86 -21.55
C ALA A 362 -23.69 5.66 -20.73
N PRO A 363 -23.71 5.42 -19.40
CA PRO A 363 -24.99 5.28 -18.69
C PRO A 363 -25.88 6.49 -18.79
N VAL A 364 -25.29 7.65 -19.10
CA VAL A 364 -26.04 8.91 -19.30
C VAL A 364 -26.58 9.05 -20.71
N SER A 365 -26.07 8.27 -21.68
CA SER A 365 -26.30 8.48 -23.09
C SER A 365 -27.11 7.37 -23.80
N PHE A 366 -27.16 6.17 -23.24
CA PHE A 366 -27.77 4.99 -23.87
C PHE A 366 -28.51 4.14 -22.84
N PRO A 367 -29.78 4.44 -22.53
CA PRO A 367 -30.53 3.68 -21.52
C PRO A 367 -30.80 2.21 -21.88
N ASP A 368 -30.78 1.84 -23.16
CA ASP A 368 -31.41 0.61 -23.61
C ASP A 368 -30.53 -0.64 -23.80
N LEU A 369 -29.25 -0.57 -23.51
CA LEU A 369 -28.43 -1.75 -23.66
C LEU A 369 -27.86 -2.15 -22.29
N ALA A 370 -28.62 -2.94 -21.54
CA ALA A 370 -28.19 -3.63 -20.33
C ALA A 370 -27.01 -4.56 -20.61
N PHE A 371 -25.82 -4.00 -20.73
CA PHE A 371 -24.60 -4.75 -20.56
C PHE A 371 -24.50 -5.08 -19.07
N ARG A 372 -25.04 -6.22 -18.69
CA ARG A 372 -24.82 -6.76 -17.36
C ARG A 372 -23.33 -7.08 -17.27
N LEU A 373 -22.65 -6.45 -16.31
CA LEU A 373 -21.40 -6.99 -15.80
C LEU A 373 -21.62 -8.49 -15.58
N PRO A 374 -20.68 -9.38 -15.96
CA PRO A 374 -20.78 -10.76 -15.54
C PRO A 374 -20.96 -10.71 -14.03
N MET A 375 -22.18 -11.00 -13.58
CA MET A 375 -22.50 -11.10 -12.17
C MET A 375 -21.59 -12.19 -11.65
N ALA A 376 -20.61 -11.81 -10.81
CA ALA A 376 -20.02 -12.79 -9.91
C ALA A 376 -21.21 -13.49 -9.27
N ALA A 377 -21.42 -14.75 -9.66
CA ALA A 377 -22.59 -15.51 -9.31
C ALA A 377 -22.86 -15.28 -7.83
N ALA A 378 -24.02 -14.74 -7.52
CA ALA A 378 -24.47 -14.64 -6.15
C ALA A 378 -24.47 -16.08 -5.64
N VAL A 379 -23.47 -16.40 -4.83
CA VAL A 379 -23.43 -17.67 -4.11
C VAL A 379 -24.55 -17.55 -3.10
N GLN A 380 -25.66 -18.22 -3.41
CA GLN A 380 -26.68 -18.55 -2.43
C GLN A 380 -26.07 -19.40 -1.32
#